data_4d1b9057ab0e1e3d8f46b2ad4250da66
#
_entry.id   4d1b9057ab0e1e3d8f46b2ad4250da66
#
_cell.length_a   1.000
_cell.length_b   1.000
_cell.length_c   1.000
_cell.angle_alpha   90.00
_cell.angle_beta   90.00
_cell.angle_gamma   90.00
#
_symmetry.space_group_name_H-M   'P 1'
#
loop_
_entity.id
_entity.type
_entity.pdbx_description
1 polymer ?
#
loop_
_entity_poly.entity_id
_entity_poly.type
_entity_poly.pdbx_seq_one_letter_code
_entity_poly.pdbx_strand_id
1 'polypeptide(L)'
;MVDKLKKQLASRPDILVMSEIIPPDCRVLDLGCGNGAFLKLLEQEKNVRGLGIELSQGKIMESINTGISVVHGNLNNDLDFTDDFSFDYVVVSNTLQEVERPDHLLREVVRVGKKAVVSFINFGHIKTRAQLLLKGAMPETDNLPHHWYNTPNIHLATIRDFRELCRLLDIAIIKEIPLGGNGSLLAKTFPNLFAANCVFEISSNGTQATE
;
A
#
# COMPACT_ATOMS: atom_id res chain seq x y z
N MET A 1 -24.14 -5.73 0.33
CA MET A 1 -23.31 -4.51 0.27
C MET A 1 -21.84 -4.88 0.08
N VAL A 2 -21.30 -5.84 0.79
CA VAL A 2 -19.94 -6.38 0.68
C VAL A 2 -19.57 -6.82 -0.74
N ASP A 3 -20.43 -7.60 -1.42
CA ASP A 3 -20.16 -8.06 -2.79
C ASP A 3 -20.01 -6.90 -3.79
N LYS A 4 -20.73 -5.80 -3.58
CA LYS A 4 -20.60 -4.60 -4.39
C LYS A 4 -19.24 -3.93 -4.17
N LEU A 5 -18.76 -3.85 -2.94
CA LEU A 5 -17.41 -3.33 -2.61
C LEU A 5 -16.31 -4.22 -3.18
N LYS A 6 -16.42 -5.54 -3.03
CA LYS A 6 -15.47 -6.48 -3.63
C LYS A 6 -15.42 -6.34 -5.16
N LYS A 7 -16.57 -6.20 -5.81
CA LYS A 7 -16.64 -5.97 -7.25
C LYS A 7 -16.00 -4.64 -7.66
N GLN A 8 -16.20 -3.58 -6.89
CA GLN A 8 -15.56 -2.28 -7.10
C GLN A 8 -14.04 -2.38 -6.95
N LEU A 9 -13.55 -3.16 -5.98
CA LEU A 9 -12.13 -3.37 -5.69
C LEU A 9 -11.49 -4.51 -6.49
N ALA A 10 -12.24 -5.20 -7.35
CA ALA A 10 -11.74 -6.35 -8.12
C ALA A 10 -10.58 -6.01 -9.08
N SER A 11 -10.46 -4.75 -9.51
CA SER A 11 -9.33 -4.25 -10.30
C SER A 11 -8.05 -4.04 -9.48
N ARG A 12 -8.14 -4.14 -8.15
CA ARG A 12 -7.07 -3.90 -7.17
C ARG A 12 -6.79 -5.19 -6.37
N PRO A 13 -6.10 -6.17 -6.96
CA PRO A 13 -5.80 -7.44 -6.29
C PRO A 13 -4.94 -7.26 -5.03
N ASP A 14 -4.13 -6.22 -4.95
CA ASP A 14 -3.36 -5.84 -3.77
C ASP A 14 -4.26 -5.58 -2.56
N ILE A 15 -5.35 -4.83 -2.73
CA ILE A 15 -6.33 -4.53 -1.67
C ILE A 15 -6.99 -5.81 -1.15
N LEU A 16 -7.35 -6.74 -2.03
CA LEU A 16 -7.95 -8.01 -1.62
C LEU A 16 -6.98 -8.84 -0.77
N VAL A 17 -5.72 -8.92 -1.19
CA VAL A 17 -4.66 -9.60 -0.43
C VAL A 17 -4.39 -8.90 0.91
N MET A 18 -4.35 -7.56 0.93
CA MET A 18 -4.21 -6.80 2.17
C MET A 18 -5.37 -7.10 3.12
N SER A 19 -6.60 -7.21 2.59
CA SER A 19 -7.76 -7.54 3.43
C SER A 19 -7.63 -8.93 4.06
N GLU A 20 -6.97 -9.90 3.42
CA GLU A 20 -6.74 -11.23 3.99
C GLU A 20 -5.71 -11.23 5.13
N ILE A 21 -4.72 -10.33 5.07
CA ILE A 21 -3.67 -10.20 6.09
C ILE A 21 -4.21 -9.57 7.37
N ILE A 22 -5.04 -8.53 7.24
CA ILE A 22 -5.56 -7.78 8.38
C ILE A 22 -6.57 -8.63 9.17
N PRO A 23 -6.37 -8.87 10.48
CA PRO A 23 -7.29 -9.66 11.30
C PRO A 23 -8.59 -8.91 11.61
N PRO A 24 -9.63 -9.58 12.09
CA PRO A 24 -10.85 -8.94 12.58
C PRO A 24 -10.62 -8.18 13.89
N ASP A 25 -11.56 -7.30 14.23
CA ASP A 25 -11.68 -6.58 15.52
C ASP A 25 -10.47 -5.67 15.86
N CYS A 26 -9.66 -5.29 14.88
CA CYS A 26 -8.47 -4.46 15.08
C CYS A 26 -8.69 -2.98 14.68
N ARG A 27 -7.75 -2.12 15.09
CA ARG A 27 -7.68 -0.71 14.69
C ARG A 27 -6.79 -0.57 13.48
N VAL A 28 -7.30 0.05 12.42
CA VAL A 28 -6.58 0.24 11.15
C VAL A 28 -6.49 1.71 10.80
N LEU A 29 -5.28 2.18 10.48
CA LEU A 29 -5.02 3.47 9.86
C LEU A 29 -4.71 3.26 8.38
N ASP A 30 -5.46 3.91 7.49
CA ASP A 30 -5.26 3.83 6.03
C ASP A 30 -4.70 5.16 5.50
N LEU A 31 -3.45 5.14 5.06
CA LEU A 31 -2.71 6.30 4.58
C LEU A 31 -2.91 6.47 3.07
N GLY A 32 -3.63 7.53 2.69
CA GLY A 32 -4.11 7.72 1.32
C GLY A 32 -5.38 6.90 1.05
N CYS A 33 -6.34 6.93 1.97
CA CYS A 33 -7.52 6.05 1.94
C CYS A 33 -8.46 6.25 0.75
N GLY A 34 -8.25 7.29 -0.05
CA GLY A 34 -9.07 7.60 -1.20
C GLY A 34 -10.52 7.87 -0.79
N ASN A 35 -11.45 7.18 -1.44
CA ASN A 35 -12.89 7.28 -1.14
C ASN A 35 -13.35 6.36 0.01
N GLY A 36 -12.42 5.77 0.76
CA GLY A 36 -12.71 4.93 1.93
C GLY A 36 -13.26 3.53 1.62
N ALA A 37 -13.30 3.11 0.36
CA ALA A 37 -13.91 1.83 -0.03
C ALA A 37 -13.22 0.62 0.63
N PHE A 38 -11.89 0.68 0.81
CA PHE A 38 -11.14 -0.38 1.47
C PHE A 38 -11.47 -0.46 2.97
N LEU A 39 -11.42 0.66 3.68
CA LEU A 39 -11.82 0.71 5.09
C LEU A 39 -13.26 0.23 5.27
N LYS A 40 -14.16 0.63 4.36
CA LYS A 40 -15.56 0.18 4.40
C LYS A 40 -15.69 -1.34 4.24
N LEU A 41 -14.88 -1.94 3.38
CA LEU A 41 -14.82 -3.39 3.23
C LEU A 41 -14.37 -4.05 4.54
N LEU A 42 -13.28 -3.56 5.15
CA LEU A 42 -12.75 -4.09 6.41
C LEU A 42 -13.73 -3.94 7.58
N GLU A 43 -14.41 -2.81 7.69
CA GLU A 43 -15.46 -2.62 8.71
C GLU A 43 -16.57 -3.65 8.56
N GLN A 44 -17.07 -3.86 7.34
CA GLN A 44 -18.20 -4.75 7.09
C GLN A 44 -17.87 -6.24 7.20
N GLU A 45 -16.66 -6.65 6.80
CA GLU A 45 -16.28 -8.07 6.81
C GLU A 45 -15.61 -8.50 8.12
N LYS A 46 -14.92 -7.58 8.79
CA LYS A 46 -13.99 -7.91 9.87
C LYS A 46 -14.20 -7.08 11.13
N ASN A 47 -15.23 -6.25 11.19
CA ASN A 47 -15.49 -5.39 12.36
C ASN A 47 -14.29 -4.51 12.74
N VAL A 48 -13.51 -4.07 11.75
CA VAL A 48 -12.34 -3.21 11.93
C VAL A 48 -12.81 -1.81 12.30
N ARG A 49 -12.07 -1.15 13.22
CA ARG A 49 -12.22 0.28 13.48
C ARG A 49 -11.22 1.04 12.65
N GLY A 50 -11.69 1.61 11.53
CA GLY A 50 -10.87 2.29 10.54
C GLY A 50 -10.80 3.80 10.72
N LEU A 51 -9.61 4.37 10.49
CA LEU A 51 -9.38 5.80 10.30
C LEU A 51 -8.62 5.99 9.00
N GLY A 52 -9.10 6.86 8.11
CA GLY A 52 -8.40 7.22 6.89
C GLY A 52 -7.68 8.56 6.99
N ILE A 53 -6.56 8.70 6.29
CA ILE A 53 -5.93 9.99 6.01
C ILE A 53 -5.97 10.19 4.50
N GLU A 54 -6.45 11.34 4.06
CA GLU A 54 -6.55 11.69 2.64
C GLU A 54 -6.28 13.18 2.43
N LEU A 55 -5.60 13.52 1.33
CA LEU A 55 -5.26 14.89 0.96
C LEU A 55 -6.37 15.55 0.13
N SER A 56 -7.03 14.79 -0.73
CA SER A 56 -8.06 15.29 -1.65
C SER A 56 -9.38 15.53 -0.95
N GLN A 57 -9.82 16.78 -0.89
CA GLN A 57 -11.12 17.15 -0.30
C GLN A 57 -12.30 16.41 -0.97
N GLY A 58 -12.26 16.20 -2.29
CA GLY A 58 -13.28 15.45 -3.02
C GLY A 58 -13.40 14.01 -2.53
N LYS A 59 -12.27 13.31 -2.38
CA LYS A 59 -12.23 11.93 -1.87
C LYS A 59 -12.64 11.85 -0.40
N ILE A 60 -12.29 12.85 0.42
CA ILE A 60 -12.75 12.96 1.81
C ILE A 60 -14.27 13.04 1.87
N MET A 61 -14.89 13.85 1.05
CA MET A 61 -16.35 13.96 1.00
C MET A 61 -17.01 12.64 0.58
N GLU A 62 -16.42 11.92 -0.37
CA GLU A 62 -16.87 10.58 -0.75
C GLU A 62 -16.76 9.60 0.43
N SER A 63 -15.66 9.60 1.16
CA SER A 63 -15.43 8.74 2.34
C SER A 63 -16.46 9.02 3.45
N ILE A 64 -16.70 10.30 3.75
CA ILE A 64 -17.72 10.71 4.76
C ILE A 64 -19.11 10.21 4.33
N ASN A 65 -19.47 10.33 3.06
CA ASN A 65 -20.74 9.86 2.54
C ASN A 65 -20.90 8.33 2.63
N THR A 66 -19.80 7.58 2.67
CA THR A 66 -19.81 6.13 2.90
C THR A 66 -19.80 5.76 4.39
N GLY A 67 -19.71 6.75 5.29
CA GLY A 67 -19.71 6.59 6.73
C GLY A 67 -18.34 6.17 7.29
N ILE A 68 -17.24 6.47 6.59
CA ILE A 68 -15.87 6.22 7.04
C ILE A 68 -15.32 7.44 7.77
N SER A 69 -14.67 7.20 8.91
CA SER A 69 -13.89 8.24 9.60
C SER A 69 -12.65 8.59 8.80
N VAL A 70 -12.50 9.86 8.44
CA VAL A 70 -11.37 10.35 7.64
C VAL A 70 -10.89 11.70 8.16
N VAL A 71 -9.57 11.89 8.16
CA VAL A 71 -8.89 13.14 8.51
C VAL A 71 -8.23 13.70 7.25
N HIS A 72 -8.35 15.00 7.05
CA HIS A 72 -7.56 15.70 6.04
C HIS A 72 -6.11 15.78 6.48
N GLY A 73 -5.20 15.20 5.72
CA GLY A 73 -3.77 15.21 6.04
C GLY A 73 -2.88 15.04 4.81
N ASN A 74 -1.69 15.63 4.90
CA ASN A 74 -0.62 15.45 3.92
C ASN A 74 0.41 14.48 4.47
N LEU A 75 0.61 13.36 3.81
CA LEU A 75 1.54 12.30 4.22
C LEU A 75 3.03 12.69 4.08
N ASN A 76 3.32 13.85 3.53
CA ASN A 76 4.66 14.43 3.53
C ASN A 76 5.01 15.11 4.85
N ASN A 77 4.03 15.30 5.73
CA ASN A 77 4.22 15.79 7.09
C ASN A 77 4.27 14.60 8.06
N ASP A 78 4.77 14.85 9.26
CA ASP A 78 4.78 13.87 10.34
C ASP A 78 3.36 13.47 10.76
N LEU A 79 3.20 12.24 11.24
CA LEU A 79 1.96 11.76 11.84
C LEU A 79 1.88 12.13 13.34
N ASP A 80 2.24 13.37 13.67
CA ASP A 80 2.38 13.88 15.04
C ASP A 80 1.09 13.79 15.89
N PHE A 81 -0.05 13.64 15.22
CA PHE A 81 -1.34 13.50 15.89
C PHE A 81 -1.60 12.07 16.40
N THR A 82 -0.66 11.15 16.18
CA THR A 82 -0.78 9.72 16.55
C THR A 82 0.37 9.29 17.44
N ASP A 83 0.01 8.66 18.58
CA ASP A 83 0.99 8.04 19.47
C ASP A 83 1.57 6.75 18.87
N ASP A 84 2.72 6.34 19.41
CA ASP A 84 3.37 5.08 19.02
C ASP A 84 2.43 3.89 19.27
N PHE A 85 2.39 2.97 18.32
CA PHE A 85 1.59 1.73 18.38
C PHE A 85 0.09 1.94 18.65
N SER A 86 -0.45 3.13 18.30
CA SER A 86 -1.86 3.44 18.49
C SER A 86 -2.80 2.66 17.55
N PHE A 87 -2.26 2.07 16.50
CA PHE A 87 -2.99 1.19 15.58
C PHE A 87 -2.39 -0.21 15.55
N ASP A 88 -3.27 -1.21 15.34
CA ASP A 88 -2.83 -2.60 15.21
C ASP A 88 -2.24 -2.84 13.81
N TYR A 89 -2.84 -2.20 12.78
CA TYR A 89 -2.33 -2.19 11.41
C TYR A 89 -2.35 -0.80 10.79
N VAL A 90 -1.30 -0.48 10.04
CA VAL A 90 -1.26 0.66 9.13
C VAL A 90 -1.26 0.16 7.69
N VAL A 91 -2.07 0.76 6.83
CA VAL A 91 -2.17 0.44 5.40
C VAL A 91 -1.55 1.56 4.58
N VAL A 92 -0.71 1.19 3.59
CA VAL A 92 -0.15 2.09 2.59
C VAL A 92 -0.33 1.42 1.22
N SER A 93 -1.44 1.73 0.56
CA SER A 93 -1.84 1.04 -0.66
C SER A 93 -1.56 1.89 -1.91
N ASN A 94 -0.45 1.59 -2.62
CA ASN A 94 0.09 2.34 -3.77
C ASN A 94 0.43 3.81 -3.50
N THR A 95 0.37 4.25 -2.25
CA THR A 95 0.63 5.64 -1.84
C THR A 95 2.11 5.93 -1.65
N LEU A 96 2.91 4.89 -1.32
CA LEU A 96 4.34 5.06 -1.02
C LEU A 96 5.13 5.73 -2.16
N GLN A 97 4.72 5.51 -3.41
CA GLN A 97 5.38 6.06 -4.59
C GLN A 97 4.97 7.51 -4.90
N GLU A 98 3.94 8.03 -4.21
CA GLU A 98 3.36 9.37 -4.42
C GLU A 98 3.86 10.40 -3.39
N VAL A 99 4.53 9.96 -2.30
CA VAL A 99 5.06 10.85 -1.26
C VAL A 99 6.49 11.27 -1.57
N GLU A 100 6.88 12.46 -1.09
CA GLU A 100 8.22 13.02 -1.32
C GLU A 100 9.32 12.24 -0.58
N ARG A 101 9.01 11.72 0.61
CA ARG A 101 9.95 11.04 1.51
C ARG A 101 9.41 9.65 1.93
N PRO A 102 9.47 8.64 1.04
CA PRO A 102 9.02 7.29 1.37
C PRO A 102 9.78 6.66 2.54
N ASP A 103 11.06 7.00 2.70
CA ASP A 103 11.89 6.57 3.83
C ASP A 103 11.37 7.10 5.17
N HIS A 104 10.93 8.34 5.19
CA HIS A 104 10.34 8.98 6.37
C HIS A 104 8.96 8.39 6.67
N LEU A 105 8.09 8.29 5.65
CA LEU A 105 6.76 7.70 5.82
C LEU A 105 6.85 6.27 6.36
N LEU A 106 7.78 5.44 5.90
CA LEU A 106 7.94 4.08 6.42
C LEU A 106 8.36 4.04 7.89
N ARG A 107 9.20 4.97 8.36
CA ARG A 107 9.54 5.09 9.79
C ARG A 107 8.30 5.42 10.63
N GLU A 108 7.49 6.37 10.18
CA GLU A 108 6.25 6.74 10.84
C GLU A 108 5.23 5.58 10.82
N VAL A 109 5.11 4.88 9.72
CA VAL A 109 4.23 3.71 9.58
C VAL A 109 4.53 2.64 10.63
N VAL A 110 5.81 2.30 10.85
CA VAL A 110 6.20 1.29 11.86
C VAL A 110 6.29 1.85 13.28
N ARG A 111 6.29 3.17 13.46
CA ARG A 111 6.13 3.84 14.76
C ARG A 111 4.69 3.80 15.23
N VAL A 112 3.77 4.17 14.37
CA VAL A 112 2.34 4.34 14.68
C VAL A 112 1.61 2.99 14.74
N GLY A 113 2.01 2.04 13.90
CA GLY A 113 1.40 0.71 13.81
C GLY A 113 2.24 -0.39 14.42
N LYS A 114 1.59 -1.38 15.07
CA LYS A 114 2.26 -2.61 15.48
C LYS A 114 2.77 -3.40 14.26
N LYS A 115 1.96 -3.40 13.21
CA LYS A 115 2.27 -3.97 11.91
C LYS A 115 1.77 -3.03 10.81
N ALA A 116 2.33 -3.17 9.62
CA ALA A 116 1.81 -2.46 8.46
C ALA A 116 1.72 -3.36 7.23
N VAL A 117 0.80 -3.01 6.34
CA VAL A 117 0.65 -3.66 5.04
C VAL A 117 0.86 -2.61 3.96
N VAL A 118 1.89 -2.81 3.15
CA VAL A 118 2.32 -1.85 2.12
C VAL A 118 2.22 -2.52 0.75
N SER A 119 1.63 -1.82 -0.23
CA SER A 119 1.70 -2.23 -1.64
C SER A 119 2.26 -1.12 -2.52
N PHE A 120 2.89 -1.51 -3.61
CA PHE A 120 3.35 -0.59 -4.64
C PHE A 120 3.51 -1.30 -5.98
N ILE A 121 3.53 -0.49 -7.05
CA ILE A 121 3.73 -0.96 -8.43
C ILE A 121 5.21 -1.26 -8.64
N ASN A 122 5.52 -2.50 -9.06
CA ASN A 122 6.90 -2.91 -9.33
C ASN A 122 7.38 -2.41 -10.70
N PHE A 123 8.18 -1.35 -10.70
CA PHE A 123 8.79 -0.83 -11.93
C PHE A 123 9.83 -1.80 -12.53
N GLY A 124 10.30 -2.77 -11.75
CA GLY A 124 11.21 -3.84 -12.19
C GLY A 124 10.56 -4.94 -13.05
N HIS A 125 9.24 -4.88 -13.30
CA HIS A 125 8.53 -5.88 -14.08
C HIS A 125 9.04 -6.00 -15.51
N ILE A 126 9.05 -7.22 -16.07
CA ILE A 126 9.63 -7.51 -17.40
C ILE A 126 9.05 -6.66 -18.53
N LYS A 127 7.73 -6.38 -18.51
CA LYS A 127 7.08 -5.52 -19.53
C LYS A 127 7.63 -4.09 -19.49
N THR A 128 7.82 -3.54 -18.28
CA THR A 128 8.39 -2.21 -18.05
C THR A 128 9.81 -2.13 -18.57
N ARG A 129 10.65 -3.14 -18.22
CA ARG A 129 12.04 -3.23 -18.68
C ARG A 129 12.12 -3.36 -20.21
N ALA A 130 11.28 -4.21 -20.80
CA ALA A 130 11.28 -4.43 -22.25
C ALA A 130 10.85 -3.16 -23.00
N GLN A 131 9.85 -2.43 -22.53
CA GLN A 131 9.45 -1.18 -23.15
C GLN A 131 10.58 -0.13 -23.10
N LEU A 132 11.20 0.06 -21.92
CA LEU A 132 12.29 1.01 -21.78
C LEU A 132 13.49 0.62 -22.67
N LEU A 133 13.86 -0.67 -22.69
CA LEU A 133 14.99 -1.14 -23.48
C LEU A 133 14.76 -1.04 -25.00
N LEU A 134 13.55 -1.41 -25.46
CA LEU A 134 13.26 -1.52 -26.89
C LEU A 134 12.78 -0.19 -27.51
N LYS A 135 12.05 0.62 -26.74
CA LYS A 135 11.47 1.88 -27.24
C LYS A 135 12.26 3.13 -26.81
N GLY A 136 13.12 3.02 -25.78
CA GLY A 136 13.82 4.18 -25.20
C GLY A 136 12.88 5.23 -24.60
N ALA A 137 11.63 4.86 -24.27
CA ALA A 137 10.59 5.73 -23.74
C ALA A 137 10.08 5.20 -22.41
N MET A 138 9.59 6.10 -21.54
CA MET A 138 9.00 5.70 -20.27
C MET A 138 7.83 4.75 -20.48
N PRO A 139 7.78 3.66 -19.70
CA PRO A 139 6.79 2.61 -19.91
C PRO A 139 5.38 3.07 -19.54
N GLU A 140 4.42 2.74 -20.39
CA GLU A 140 2.99 2.84 -20.14
C GLU A 140 2.41 1.42 -20.18
N THR A 141 1.85 0.97 -19.07
CA THR A 141 1.30 -0.38 -18.91
C THR A 141 -0.03 -0.31 -18.16
N ASP A 142 -0.76 -1.42 -18.09
CA ASP A 142 -2.02 -1.49 -17.33
C ASP A 142 -1.86 -1.04 -15.86
N ASN A 143 -0.67 -1.27 -15.26
CA ASN A 143 -0.36 -0.85 -13.89
C ASN A 143 0.27 0.54 -13.81
N LEU A 144 0.79 1.07 -14.92
CA LEU A 144 1.35 2.41 -15.06
C LEU A 144 0.64 3.13 -16.22
N PRO A 145 -0.65 3.51 -16.04
CA PRO A 145 -1.47 4.02 -17.14
C PRO A 145 -1.22 5.48 -17.50
N HIS A 146 -0.41 6.17 -16.70
CA HIS A 146 -0.15 7.60 -16.88
C HIS A 146 1.10 7.85 -17.70
N HIS A 147 1.12 8.95 -18.44
CA HIS A 147 2.33 9.45 -19.06
C HIS A 147 3.32 9.95 -18.00
N TRP A 148 4.59 9.95 -18.32
CA TRP A 148 5.67 10.35 -17.40
C TRP A 148 5.51 11.77 -16.82
N TYR A 149 4.80 12.67 -17.50
CA TYR A 149 4.61 14.06 -17.08
C TYR A 149 3.33 14.32 -16.25
N ASN A 150 2.41 13.36 -16.15
CA ASN A 150 1.15 13.51 -15.41
C ASN A 150 0.89 12.35 -14.42
N THR A 151 1.89 11.51 -14.19
CA THR A 151 1.78 10.40 -13.21
C THR A 151 1.82 10.94 -11.78
N PRO A 152 1.01 10.42 -10.85
CA PRO A 152 1.13 10.72 -9.43
C PRO A 152 2.39 10.07 -8.82
N ASN A 153 2.94 9.03 -9.46
CA ASN A 153 4.12 8.33 -8.96
C ASN A 153 5.38 9.14 -9.21
N ILE A 154 5.93 9.73 -8.15
CA ILE A 154 7.19 10.48 -8.19
C ILE A 154 8.41 9.61 -7.92
N HIS A 155 8.21 8.43 -7.30
CA HIS A 155 9.25 7.43 -7.09
C HIS A 155 8.96 6.15 -7.84
N LEU A 156 9.94 5.68 -8.61
CA LEU A 156 9.88 4.43 -9.36
C LEU A 156 10.67 3.37 -8.60
N ALA A 157 9.97 2.52 -7.84
CA ALA A 157 10.60 1.50 -7.01
C ALA A 157 10.44 0.10 -7.61
N THR A 158 11.42 -0.75 -7.32
CA THR A 158 11.32 -2.19 -7.56
C THR A 158 11.17 -2.94 -6.23
N ILE A 159 10.75 -4.20 -6.29
CA ILE A 159 10.69 -5.07 -5.11
C ILE A 159 12.07 -5.16 -4.42
N ARG A 160 13.14 -5.17 -5.20
CA ARG A 160 14.51 -5.19 -4.67
C ARG A 160 14.86 -3.91 -3.91
N ASP A 161 14.47 -2.76 -4.45
CA ASP A 161 14.74 -1.45 -3.81
C ASP A 161 13.96 -1.33 -2.49
N PHE A 162 12.72 -1.81 -2.43
CA PHE A 162 11.94 -1.80 -1.20
C PHE A 162 12.54 -2.69 -0.11
N ARG A 163 13.01 -3.89 -0.46
CA ARG A 163 13.71 -4.77 0.49
C ARG A 163 14.97 -4.10 1.03
N GLU A 164 15.74 -3.43 0.17
CA GLU A 164 16.94 -2.70 0.58
C GLU A 164 16.59 -1.51 1.48
N LEU A 165 15.54 -0.77 1.16
CA LEU A 165 15.05 0.33 2.00
C LEU A 165 14.62 -0.18 3.38
N CYS A 166 13.85 -1.27 3.48
CA CYS A 166 13.50 -1.88 4.75
C CYS A 166 14.74 -2.28 5.57
N ARG A 167 15.75 -2.87 4.92
CA ARG A 167 17.01 -3.22 5.57
C ARG A 167 17.75 -2.00 6.13
N LEU A 168 17.81 -0.90 5.36
CA LEU A 168 18.47 0.36 5.78
C LEU A 168 17.71 1.05 6.93
N LEU A 169 16.40 0.87 6.99
CA LEU A 169 15.53 1.47 8.02
C LEU A 169 15.37 0.58 9.26
N ASP A 170 16.00 -0.59 9.29
CA ASP A 170 15.82 -1.61 10.35
C ASP A 170 14.35 -2.04 10.52
N ILE A 171 13.67 -2.24 9.38
CA ILE A 171 12.28 -2.69 9.31
C ILE A 171 12.25 -4.18 8.94
N ALA A 172 11.54 -4.98 9.74
CA ALA A 172 11.35 -6.40 9.46
C ALA A 172 10.28 -6.61 8.39
N ILE A 173 10.58 -7.39 7.37
CA ILE A 173 9.60 -7.90 6.41
C ILE A 173 9.10 -9.24 6.94
N ILE A 174 7.83 -9.26 7.39
CA ILE A 174 7.17 -10.48 7.95
C ILE A 174 6.68 -11.36 6.80
N LYS A 175 6.08 -10.74 5.79
CA LYS A 175 5.52 -11.45 4.64
C LYS A 175 5.73 -10.64 3.37
N GLU A 176 5.98 -11.35 2.28
CA GLU A 176 6.04 -10.79 0.93
C GLU A 176 5.13 -11.60 0.01
N ILE A 177 4.18 -10.94 -0.62
CA ILE A 177 3.20 -11.56 -1.54
C ILE A 177 3.30 -10.88 -2.89
N PRO A 178 4.07 -11.44 -3.82
CA PRO A 178 4.18 -10.91 -5.17
C PRO A 178 2.92 -11.21 -5.98
N LEU A 179 2.36 -10.18 -6.61
CA LEU A 179 1.16 -10.24 -7.42
C LEU A 179 1.53 -10.24 -8.90
N GLY A 180 1.32 -11.38 -9.53
CA GLY A 180 1.51 -11.58 -10.98
C GLY A 180 0.22 -12.06 -11.63
N GLY A 181 0.13 -11.96 -12.97
CA GLY A 181 -1.02 -12.46 -13.71
C GLY A 181 -1.27 -13.95 -13.43
N ASN A 182 -2.52 -14.32 -13.15
CA ASN A 182 -3.02 -15.68 -12.93
C ASN A 182 -2.25 -16.54 -11.90
N GLY A 183 -1.77 -15.95 -10.79
CA GLY A 183 -1.09 -16.73 -9.75
C GLY A 183 0.24 -17.35 -10.20
N SER A 184 0.91 -16.72 -11.15
CA SER A 184 2.11 -17.20 -11.82
C SER A 184 3.18 -17.69 -10.85
N LEU A 185 3.57 -18.94 -10.96
CA LEU A 185 4.72 -19.52 -10.25
C LEU A 185 6.00 -18.69 -10.48
N LEU A 186 6.14 -18.11 -11.68
CA LEU A 186 7.25 -17.24 -12.04
C LEU A 186 7.30 -15.98 -11.17
N ALA A 187 6.13 -15.38 -10.85
CA ALA A 187 6.08 -14.22 -9.97
C ALA A 187 6.52 -14.57 -8.54
N LYS A 188 6.26 -15.79 -8.08
CA LYS A 188 6.72 -16.26 -6.75
C LYS A 188 8.23 -16.55 -6.74
N THR A 189 8.76 -17.13 -7.81
CA THR A 189 10.18 -17.51 -7.90
C THR A 189 11.09 -16.33 -8.22
N PHE A 190 10.66 -15.46 -9.13
CA PHE A 190 11.41 -14.27 -9.56
C PHE A 190 10.54 -13.01 -9.44
N PRO A 191 10.16 -12.60 -8.21
CA PRO A 191 9.16 -11.55 -7.98
C PRO A 191 9.55 -10.22 -8.62
N ASN A 192 10.82 -9.83 -8.53
CA ASN A 192 11.29 -8.57 -9.10
C ASN A 192 11.16 -8.47 -10.63
N LEU A 193 10.98 -9.61 -11.33
CA LEU A 193 10.87 -9.66 -12.79
C LEU A 193 9.43 -9.91 -13.26
N PHE A 194 8.67 -10.73 -12.53
CA PHE A 194 7.36 -11.21 -12.99
C PHE A 194 6.18 -10.76 -12.14
N ALA A 195 6.41 -10.17 -10.96
CA ALA A 195 5.32 -9.54 -10.21
C ALA A 195 5.12 -8.09 -10.68
N ALA A 196 3.88 -7.75 -11.01
CA ALA A 196 3.50 -6.40 -11.42
C ALA A 196 3.28 -5.47 -10.23
N ASN A 197 2.88 -6.03 -9.10
CA ASN A 197 2.70 -5.37 -7.81
C ASN A 197 3.17 -6.34 -6.71
N CYS A 198 3.45 -5.84 -5.52
CA CYS A 198 3.79 -6.66 -4.37
C CYS A 198 3.15 -6.10 -3.10
N VAL A 199 2.65 -6.99 -2.26
CA VAL A 199 2.14 -6.66 -0.92
C VAL A 199 3.17 -7.14 0.10
N PHE A 200 3.53 -6.26 1.02
CA PHE A 200 4.44 -6.54 2.12
C PHE A 200 3.73 -6.36 3.46
N GLU A 201 3.86 -7.32 4.35
CA GLU A 201 3.58 -7.13 5.77
C GLU A 201 4.91 -6.84 6.47
N ILE A 202 4.98 -5.70 7.18
CA ILE A 202 6.19 -5.22 7.83
C ILE A 202 5.92 -4.83 9.29
N SER A 203 6.99 -4.79 10.10
CA SER A 203 6.97 -4.25 11.47
C SER A 203 8.31 -3.64 11.83
N SER A 204 8.39 -2.92 12.94
CA SER A 204 9.69 -2.59 13.53
C SER A 204 10.39 -3.88 14.02
N ASN A 205 11.71 -3.96 13.93
CA ASN A 205 12.48 -5.13 14.41
C ASN A 205 12.34 -5.39 15.92
N GLY A 206 12.00 -4.36 16.71
CA GLY A 206 11.77 -4.49 18.16
C GLY A 206 10.46 -5.15 18.57
N THR A 207 9.49 -5.28 17.64
CA THR A 207 8.13 -5.76 17.96
C THR A 207 7.99 -7.29 17.91
N GLN A 208 9.00 -8.01 17.39
CA GLN A 208 8.97 -9.49 17.34
C GLN A 208 9.25 -10.19 18.68
N ALA A 209 9.55 -9.44 19.75
CA ALA A 209 9.99 -10.01 21.03
C ALA A 209 8.86 -10.30 22.05
N THR A 210 7.59 -10.13 21.69
CA THR A 210 6.46 -10.33 22.62
C THR A 210 5.25 -10.99 21.92
N GLU A 211 5.40 -12.25 21.54
CA GLU A 211 4.30 -13.23 21.39
C GLU A 211 4.61 -14.49 22.20
#